data_c38b78c14a2398071ca10cc73e519e85
#
_entry.id   c38b78c14a2398071ca10cc73e519e85
#
_cell.length_a   1.000
_cell.length_b   1.000
_cell.length_c   1.000
_cell.angle_alpha   90.00
_cell.angle_beta   90.00
_cell.angle_gamma   90.00
#
_symmetry.space_group_name_H-M   'P 1'
#
loop_
_entity.id
_entity.type
_entity.pdbx_description
1 polymer ?
#
loop_
_entity_poly.entity_id
_entity_poly.type
_entity_poly.pdbx_seq_one_letter_code
_entity_poly.pdbx_strand_id
1 'polypeptide(L)'
;MEKEKLEKKETVSIEDTNISEGVKKINKKKIVLLFISAIVLILVGLLVFKFAPINSKSLKPDVAKIKAEEFINNNLMLPGTKATITEIIDEYGLYKIMVDVGSGEIIESYISQDGLLFFPQSIDMDDYNSGVEPVEASEVSTKQDKLDIELFIMSHCPYGTQMEKALLPVIEALGDNVNFQLKFNTYAMHDKVELDEQLAQYCIQKEDNSKLIPYLNCFNKSGESATCLAENNIDKNQIANCVKATDDEYKISESYADQSTWLSGTYPIFPIYQDDNEKYGVQGSPTLIINGEMVTANRDSQSLLQLACSGFTNQPTECQSQLSTVSPGYGFGE
;
A
#
# COMPACT_ATOMS: atom_id res chain seq x y z
N MET A 1 -46.06 32.16 43.61
CA MET A 1 -47.08 33.05 43.05
C MET A 1 -47.48 32.46 41.72
N GLU A 2 -48.52 31.69 41.74
CA GLU A 2 -49.94 32.00 41.49
C GLU A 2 -50.17 32.11 39.95
N LYS A 3 -51.05 31.45 39.34
CA LYS A 3 -52.37 30.78 39.40
C LYS A 3 -52.72 30.44 37.97
N GLU A 4 -53.10 29.25 37.60
CA GLU A 4 -54.50 28.75 37.55
C GLU A 4 -55.49 29.57 36.71
N LYS A 5 -56.09 28.96 35.66
CA LYS A 5 -57.51 28.82 35.35
C LYS A 5 -57.70 28.19 33.97
N LEU A 6 -58.23 26.99 33.89
CA LEU A 6 -59.64 26.52 33.89
C LEU A 6 -60.41 26.83 32.60
N GLU A 7 -60.73 25.71 31.93
CA GLU A 7 -62.02 25.25 31.38
C GLU A 7 -62.80 26.14 30.42
N LYS A 8 -63.16 25.56 29.26
CA LYS A 8 -64.57 25.39 28.90
C LYS A 8 -64.76 24.27 27.88
N LYS A 9 -65.58 23.28 28.30
CA LYS A 9 -66.25 22.30 27.44
C LYS A 9 -67.31 23.01 26.60
N GLU A 10 -67.38 22.69 25.33
CA GLU A 10 -68.61 22.85 24.54
C GLU A 10 -68.98 21.49 23.94
N THR A 11 -70.09 20.97 24.42
CA THR A 11 -70.80 19.82 23.88
C THR A 11 -71.67 20.26 22.74
N VAL A 12 -71.43 19.72 21.55
CA VAL A 12 -72.37 19.83 20.41
C VAL A 12 -73.02 18.48 20.21
N SER A 13 -74.34 18.44 20.40
CA SER A 13 -75.21 17.34 20.09
C SER A 13 -75.36 17.19 18.58
N ILE A 14 -75.15 16.00 18.10
CA ILE A 14 -75.41 15.62 16.71
C ILE A 14 -76.65 14.76 16.65
N GLU A 15 -77.63 15.28 15.97
CA GLU A 15 -78.87 14.57 15.62
C GLU A 15 -78.60 13.38 14.71
N ASP A 16 -79.30 12.29 15.00
CA ASP A 16 -79.40 11.05 14.20
C ASP A 16 -80.05 11.33 12.85
N THR A 17 -79.31 11.16 11.76
CA THR A 17 -79.92 10.93 10.44
C THR A 17 -79.54 9.50 9.97
N ASN A 18 -80.55 8.63 9.98
CA ASN A 18 -80.57 7.33 9.35
C ASN A 18 -80.29 7.45 7.84
N ILE A 19 -79.19 6.87 7.36
CA ILE A 19 -79.04 6.46 5.96
C ILE A 19 -78.67 4.98 5.97
N SER A 20 -79.70 4.16 5.84
CA SER A 20 -79.54 2.75 5.47
C SER A 20 -79.46 2.65 3.94
N GLU A 21 -78.30 2.30 3.37
CA GLU A 21 -78.26 1.54 2.11
C GLU A 21 -76.86 0.96 1.84
N GLY A 22 -76.80 -0.38 1.80
CA GLY A 22 -75.99 -1.06 0.82
C GLY A 22 -74.54 -1.37 1.15
N VAL A 23 -74.15 -1.75 2.39
CA VAL A 23 -72.85 -2.38 2.61
C VAL A 23 -72.94 -3.86 2.29
N LYS A 24 -72.53 -4.26 1.04
CA LYS A 24 -72.26 -5.64 0.69
C LYS A 24 -71.26 -6.22 1.67
N LYS A 25 -71.65 -7.19 2.52
CA LYS A 25 -70.73 -7.94 3.40
C LYS A 25 -69.54 -8.50 2.59
N ILE A 26 -68.44 -7.80 2.61
CA ILE A 26 -67.19 -8.28 1.98
C ILE A 26 -66.71 -9.45 2.84
N ASN A 27 -66.62 -10.58 2.18
CA ASN A 27 -66.27 -11.86 2.84
C ASN A 27 -64.82 -11.73 3.41
N LYS A 28 -64.71 -11.76 4.74
CA LYS A 28 -63.39 -11.62 5.44
C LYS A 28 -62.31 -12.52 4.86
N LYS A 29 -62.67 -13.72 4.37
CA LYS A 29 -61.75 -14.63 3.67
C LYS A 29 -61.17 -14.05 2.37
N LYS A 30 -61.97 -13.25 1.59
CA LYS A 30 -61.47 -12.61 0.38
C LYS A 30 -60.53 -11.45 0.69
N ILE A 31 -60.75 -10.70 1.78
CA ILE A 31 -59.83 -9.60 2.19
C ILE A 31 -58.49 -10.21 2.64
N VAL A 32 -58.51 -11.26 3.44
CA VAL A 32 -57.28 -11.96 3.91
C VAL A 32 -56.50 -12.50 2.70
N LEU A 33 -57.20 -13.09 1.74
CA LEU A 33 -56.55 -13.64 0.51
C LEU A 33 -55.87 -12.53 -0.32
N LEU A 34 -56.50 -11.35 -0.44
CA LEU A 34 -55.92 -10.18 -1.11
C LEU A 34 -54.70 -9.63 -0.39
N PHE A 35 -54.70 -9.58 0.96
CA PHE A 35 -53.54 -9.16 1.71
C PHE A 35 -52.37 -10.16 1.60
N ILE A 36 -52.66 -11.47 1.64
CA ILE A 36 -51.63 -12.51 1.45
C ILE A 36 -51.02 -12.38 0.04
N SER A 37 -51.84 -12.21 -1.02
CA SER A 37 -51.35 -12.06 -2.38
C SER A 37 -50.50 -10.81 -2.57
N ALA A 38 -50.86 -9.67 -1.91
CA ALA A 38 -50.09 -8.44 -1.94
C ALA A 38 -48.71 -8.61 -1.23
N ILE A 39 -48.70 -9.29 -0.09
CA ILE A 39 -47.45 -9.60 0.63
C ILE A 39 -46.55 -10.51 -0.20
N VAL A 40 -47.09 -11.54 -0.82
CA VAL A 40 -46.33 -12.45 -1.70
C VAL A 40 -45.73 -11.68 -2.91
N LEU A 41 -46.52 -10.79 -3.53
CA LEU A 41 -46.03 -9.97 -4.64
C LEU A 41 -44.91 -8.99 -4.21
N ILE A 42 -45.02 -8.41 -3.01
CA ILE A 42 -43.97 -7.56 -2.44
C ILE A 42 -42.70 -8.37 -2.15
N LEU A 43 -42.85 -9.57 -1.57
CA LEU A 43 -41.70 -10.45 -1.29
C LEU A 43 -41.04 -10.96 -2.57
N VAL A 44 -41.80 -11.31 -3.59
CA VAL A 44 -41.27 -11.69 -4.91
C VAL A 44 -40.59 -10.49 -5.57
N GLY A 45 -41.18 -9.30 -5.50
CA GLY A 45 -40.56 -8.03 -5.98
C GLY A 45 -39.24 -7.72 -5.31
N LEU A 46 -39.17 -7.89 -3.98
CA LEU A 46 -37.93 -7.69 -3.21
C LEU A 46 -36.86 -8.76 -3.51
N LEU A 47 -37.27 -10.00 -3.78
CA LEU A 47 -36.37 -11.07 -4.22
C LEU A 47 -35.81 -10.78 -5.62
N VAL A 48 -36.66 -10.40 -6.56
CA VAL A 48 -36.22 -10.05 -7.93
C VAL A 48 -35.29 -8.82 -7.91
N PHE A 49 -35.56 -7.83 -7.04
CA PHE A 49 -34.69 -6.66 -6.90
C PHE A 49 -33.31 -6.99 -6.30
N LYS A 50 -33.22 -7.98 -5.41
CA LYS A 50 -31.94 -8.47 -4.86
C LYS A 50 -31.12 -9.29 -5.85
N PHE A 51 -31.74 -9.85 -6.87
CA PHE A 51 -31.08 -10.66 -7.91
C PHE A 51 -31.05 -10.00 -9.29
N ALA A 52 -31.45 -8.73 -9.38
CA ALA A 52 -31.22 -7.98 -10.61
C ALA A 52 -29.69 -7.83 -10.78
N PRO A 53 -29.07 -8.35 -11.84
CA PRO A 53 -27.66 -8.13 -12.09
C PRO A 53 -27.48 -6.62 -12.21
N ILE A 54 -26.50 -6.08 -11.46
CA ILE A 54 -26.01 -4.71 -11.66
C ILE A 54 -25.46 -4.71 -13.08
N ASN A 55 -26.23 -4.20 -14.02
CA ASN A 55 -25.85 -4.14 -15.43
C ASN A 55 -24.84 -2.98 -15.56
N SER A 56 -23.60 -3.22 -15.13
CA SER A 56 -22.48 -2.35 -15.46
C SER A 56 -22.34 -2.38 -16.97
N LYS A 57 -22.59 -1.26 -17.64
CA LYS A 57 -22.40 -1.17 -19.09
C LYS A 57 -20.92 -1.39 -19.38
N SER A 58 -20.56 -2.55 -19.92
CA SER A 58 -19.23 -2.77 -20.48
C SER A 58 -18.92 -1.69 -21.51
N LEU A 59 -17.79 -1.04 -21.39
CA LEU A 59 -17.26 -0.12 -22.39
C LEU A 59 -16.75 -0.93 -23.59
N LYS A 60 -16.74 -0.31 -24.76
CA LYS A 60 -16.00 -0.91 -25.88
C LYS A 60 -14.49 -0.85 -25.58
N PRO A 61 -13.70 -1.84 -26.03
CA PRO A 61 -12.25 -1.87 -25.76
C PRO A 61 -11.54 -0.55 -26.08
N ASP A 62 -11.81 0.04 -27.23
CA ASP A 62 -11.19 1.32 -27.63
C ASP A 62 -11.50 2.47 -26.64
N VAL A 63 -12.72 2.51 -26.10
CA VAL A 63 -13.13 3.54 -25.13
C VAL A 63 -12.48 3.28 -23.78
N ALA A 64 -12.39 2.02 -23.37
CA ALA A 64 -11.71 1.62 -22.14
C ALA A 64 -10.21 1.91 -22.22
N LYS A 65 -9.58 1.64 -23.37
CA LYS A 65 -8.18 1.98 -23.66
C LYS A 65 -7.89 3.46 -23.48
N ILE A 66 -8.67 4.34 -24.11
CA ILE A 66 -8.49 5.80 -24.02
C ILE A 66 -8.62 6.25 -22.57
N LYS A 67 -9.65 5.79 -21.86
CA LYS A 67 -9.88 6.14 -20.46
C LYS A 67 -8.74 5.71 -19.55
N ALA A 68 -8.21 4.50 -19.74
CA ALA A 68 -7.09 3.98 -18.98
C ALA A 68 -5.81 4.76 -19.27
N GLU A 69 -5.51 5.06 -20.55
CA GLU A 69 -4.33 5.83 -20.96
C GLU A 69 -4.38 7.26 -20.39
N GLU A 70 -5.55 7.92 -20.40
CA GLU A 70 -5.74 9.21 -19.76
C GLU A 70 -5.53 9.13 -18.23
N PHE A 71 -6.07 8.12 -17.56
CA PHE A 71 -5.90 7.93 -16.14
C PHE A 71 -4.43 7.71 -15.77
N ILE A 72 -3.72 6.83 -16.48
CA ILE A 72 -2.29 6.54 -16.27
C ILE A 72 -1.47 7.81 -16.44
N ASN A 73 -1.64 8.53 -17.55
CA ASN A 73 -0.86 9.73 -17.85
C ASN A 73 -1.11 10.89 -16.88
N ASN A 74 -2.33 11.01 -16.37
CA ASN A 74 -2.69 12.11 -15.47
C ASN A 74 -2.38 11.84 -13.99
N ASN A 75 -2.26 10.56 -13.58
CA ASN A 75 -2.21 10.21 -12.16
C ASN A 75 -1.02 9.33 -11.77
N LEU A 76 -0.40 8.61 -12.71
CA LEU A 76 0.63 7.62 -12.41
C LEU A 76 1.98 7.93 -13.07
N MET A 77 2.00 8.77 -14.11
CA MET A 77 3.23 9.12 -14.80
C MET A 77 3.89 10.36 -14.19
N LEU A 78 5.21 10.36 -14.17
CA LEU A 78 5.98 11.53 -13.74
C LEU A 78 5.84 12.69 -14.76
N PRO A 79 5.94 13.97 -14.32
CA PRO A 79 5.92 15.11 -15.20
C PRO A 79 6.98 15.00 -16.31
N GLY A 80 6.53 15.09 -17.56
CA GLY A 80 7.41 15.01 -18.72
C GLY A 80 7.57 13.59 -19.30
N THR A 81 7.02 12.57 -18.65
CA THR A 81 6.95 11.21 -19.20
C THR A 81 5.54 10.92 -19.73
N LYS A 82 5.42 9.92 -20.60
CA LYS A 82 4.14 9.55 -21.18
C LYS A 82 4.05 8.04 -21.37
N ALA A 83 2.95 7.45 -20.89
CA ALA A 83 2.59 6.08 -21.17
C ALA A 83 1.69 5.98 -22.41
N THR A 84 1.81 4.88 -23.14
CA THR A 84 0.94 4.55 -24.27
C THR A 84 0.47 3.11 -24.14
N ILE A 85 -0.84 2.87 -24.25
CA ILE A 85 -1.37 1.51 -24.27
C ILE A 85 -1.23 0.96 -25.69
N THR A 86 -0.35 -0.02 -25.88
CA THR A 86 -0.05 -0.62 -27.17
C THR A 86 -1.11 -1.64 -27.60
N GLU A 87 -1.64 -2.40 -26.64
CA GLU A 87 -2.62 -3.48 -26.89
C GLU A 87 -3.71 -3.50 -25.82
N ILE A 88 -4.91 -3.97 -26.21
CA ILE A 88 -6.03 -4.25 -25.30
C ILE A 88 -6.72 -5.56 -25.71
N ILE A 89 -6.89 -6.49 -24.78
CA ILE A 89 -7.44 -7.82 -24.99
C ILE A 89 -8.56 -8.05 -23.97
N ASP A 90 -9.67 -8.67 -24.36
CA ASP A 90 -10.72 -9.12 -23.43
C ASP A 90 -10.31 -10.49 -22.87
N GLU A 91 -10.00 -10.53 -21.58
CA GLU A 91 -9.49 -11.72 -20.91
C GLU A 91 -10.04 -11.80 -19.48
N TYR A 92 -10.54 -12.97 -19.07
CA TYR A 92 -11.08 -13.25 -17.72
C TYR A 92 -12.19 -12.27 -17.24
N GLY A 93 -12.94 -11.65 -18.16
CA GLY A 93 -13.96 -10.65 -17.82
C GLY A 93 -13.39 -9.29 -17.45
N LEU A 94 -12.12 -9.05 -17.73
CA LEU A 94 -11.39 -7.79 -17.65
C LEU A 94 -10.85 -7.41 -19.02
N TYR A 95 -10.38 -6.19 -19.17
CA TYR A 95 -9.53 -5.83 -20.29
C TYR A 95 -8.08 -5.83 -19.83
N LYS A 96 -7.29 -6.76 -20.39
CA LYS A 96 -5.83 -6.77 -20.27
C LYS A 96 -5.27 -5.69 -21.19
N ILE A 97 -4.35 -4.87 -20.68
CA ILE A 97 -3.69 -3.81 -21.42
C ILE A 97 -2.17 -3.92 -21.32
N MET A 98 -1.49 -3.65 -22.42
CA MET A 98 -0.04 -3.57 -22.48
C MET A 98 0.37 -2.11 -22.48
N VAL A 99 1.01 -1.65 -21.40
CA VAL A 99 1.36 -0.25 -21.16
C VAL A 99 2.85 -0.05 -21.42
N ASP A 100 3.19 0.69 -22.47
CA ASP A 100 4.55 1.18 -22.73
C ASP A 100 4.75 2.50 -21.97
N VAL A 101 5.68 2.50 -21.02
CA VAL A 101 6.00 3.68 -20.19
C VAL A 101 7.13 4.55 -20.76
N GLY A 102 7.54 4.28 -21.99
CA GLY A 102 8.54 5.07 -22.70
C GLY A 102 10.00 4.74 -22.38
N SER A 103 10.24 3.74 -21.49
CA SER A 103 11.56 3.20 -21.16
C SER A 103 11.95 2.00 -22.03
N GLY A 104 11.05 1.52 -22.89
CA GLY A 104 11.15 0.26 -23.61
C GLY A 104 10.62 -0.93 -22.80
N GLU A 105 10.16 -0.71 -21.60
CA GLU A 105 9.47 -1.67 -20.74
C GLU A 105 7.97 -1.64 -21.03
N ILE A 106 7.37 -2.81 -21.20
CA ILE A 106 5.92 -2.98 -21.36
C ILE A 106 5.36 -3.63 -20.10
N ILE A 107 4.46 -2.91 -19.44
CA ILE A 107 3.81 -3.36 -18.21
C ILE A 107 2.44 -3.94 -18.55
N GLU A 108 2.23 -5.20 -18.17
CA GLU A 108 0.92 -5.83 -18.24
C GLU A 108 0.04 -5.34 -17.09
N SER A 109 -1.13 -4.81 -17.42
CA SER A 109 -2.10 -4.28 -16.44
C SER A 109 -3.51 -4.65 -16.86
N TYR A 110 -4.48 -4.47 -15.97
CA TYR A 110 -5.87 -4.81 -16.24
C TYR A 110 -6.81 -3.67 -15.87
N ILE A 111 -7.95 -3.59 -16.55
CA ILE A 111 -9.05 -2.69 -16.23
C ILE A 111 -10.37 -3.45 -16.22
N SER A 112 -11.29 -3.08 -15.32
CA SER A 112 -12.66 -3.62 -15.37
C SER A 112 -13.36 -3.22 -16.66
N GLN A 113 -14.23 -4.08 -17.16
CA GLN A 113 -14.94 -3.82 -18.44
C GLN A 113 -15.80 -2.55 -18.43
N ASP A 114 -16.22 -2.07 -17.25
CA ASP A 114 -16.91 -0.78 -17.10
C ASP A 114 -15.94 0.42 -17.01
N GLY A 115 -14.63 0.15 -16.97
CA GLY A 115 -13.58 1.14 -16.91
C GLY A 115 -13.54 1.93 -15.59
N LEU A 116 -14.02 1.36 -14.49
CA LEU A 116 -14.02 2.00 -13.18
C LEU A 116 -12.82 1.61 -12.32
N LEU A 117 -12.26 0.41 -12.54
CA LEU A 117 -11.14 -0.11 -11.76
C LEU A 117 -9.93 -0.33 -12.67
N PHE A 118 -8.76 0.05 -12.18
CA PHE A 118 -7.46 -0.21 -12.78
C PHE A 118 -6.64 -1.10 -11.84
N PHE A 119 -6.04 -2.15 -12.37
CA PHE A 119 -5.21 -3.11 -11.66
C PHE A 119 -3.81 -3.08 -12.27
N PRO A 120 -2.82 -2.49 -11.60
CA PRO A 120 -1.46 -2.38 -12.12
C PRO A 120 -0.79 -3.73 -12.37
N GLN A 121 -1.17 -4.75 -11.59
CA GLN A 121 -0.70 -6.13 -11.70
C GLN A 121 -1.83 -7.10 -11.40
N SER A 122 -1.76 -8.29 -11.98
CA SER A 122 -2.62 -9.42 -11.62
C SER A 122 -1.75 -10.62 -11.22
N ILE A 123 -2.31 -11.50 -10.40
CA ILE A 123 -1.71 -12.79 -10.06
C ILE A 123 -2.67 -13.86 -10.60
N ASP A 124 -2.20 -14.70 -11.49
CA ASP A 124 -2.92 -15.90 -11.87
C ASP A 124 -2.86 -16.91 -10.72
N MET A 125 -4.02 -17.20 -10.11
CA MET A 125 -4.09 -18.06 -8.93
C MET A 125 -3.86 -19.54 -9.28
N ASP A 126 -4.09 -19.94 -10.52
CA ASP A 126 -3.86 -21.32 -10.97
C ASP A 126 -2.37 -21.52 -11.30
N ASP A 127 -1.74 -20.53 -11.94
CA ASP A 127 -0.29 -20.51 -12.15
C ASP A 127 0.50 -20.33 -10.84
N TYR A 128 -0.05 -19.61 -9.87
CA TYR A 128 0.57 -19.46 -8.55
C TYR A 128 0.75 -20.80 -7.82
N ASN A 129 -0.14 -21.77 -8.07
CA ASN A 129 -0.06 -23.13 -7.52
C ASN A 129 0.71 -24.12 -8.43
N SER A 130 0.92 -23.82 -9.71
CA SER A 130 1.63 -24.70 -10.64
C SER A 130 3.14 -24.47 -10.71
N GLY A 131 3.66 -23.64 -9.84
CA GLY A 131 5.06 -23.25 -9.75
C GLY A 131 5.20 -21.84 -10.29
N VAL A 132 5.13 -20.86 -9.39
CA VAL A 132 5.96 -19.68 -9.57
C VAL A 132 7.34 -20.27 -9.82
N GLU A 133 7.82 -20.24 -11.08
CA GLU A 133 9.26 -20.32 -11.27
C GLU A 133 9.81 -19.31 -10.25
N PRO A 134 10.69 -19.72 -9.32
CA PRO A 134 11.29 -18.77 -8.42
C PRO A 134 11.73 -17.64 -9.33
N VAL A 135 11.35 -16.38 -9.06
CA VAL A 135 12.00 -15.24 -9.72
C VAL A 135 13.46 -15.62 -9.63
N GLU A 136 14.09 -16.00 -10.76
CA GLU A 136 15.48 -16.42 -10.73
C GLU A 136 16.16 -15.27 -10.04
N ALA A 137 16.63 -15.53 -8.82
CA ALA A 137 17.24 -14.49 -8.01
C ALA A 137 18.32 -13.94 -8.90
N SER A 138 18.21 -12.67 -9.28
CA SER A 138 19.17 -12.05 -10.18
C SER A 138 20.53 -12.28 -9.52
N GLU A 139 21.41 -13.05 -10.15
CA GLU A 139 22.74 -13.24 -9.59
C GLU A 139 23.44 -11.88 -9.57
N VAL A 140 24.06 -11.54 -8.44
CA VAL A 140 24.92 -10.36 -8.38
C VAL A 140 26.12 -10.62 -9.31
N SER A 141 26.24 -9.86 -10.39
CA SER A 141 27.31 -10.06 -11.39
C SER A 141 28.65 -9.51 -10.90
N THR A 142 28.64 -8.40 -10.20
CA THR A 142 29.83 -7.80 -9.59
C THR A 142 30.22 -8.51 -8.32
N LYS A 143 31.39 -9.17 -8.30
CA LYS A 143 31.88 -9.92 -7.14
C LYS A 143 32.84 -9.08 -6.30
N GLN A 144 32.69 -9.19 -4.96
CA GLN A 144 33.57 -8.53 -3.98
C GLN A 144 33.96 -9.51 -2.86
N ASP A 145 35.06 -9.22 -2.16
CA ASP A 145 35.49 -10.01 -1.00
C ASP A 145 34.67 -9.67 0.26
N LYS A 146 34.16 -8.46 0.32
CA LYS A 146 33.22 -7.96 1.33
C LYS A 146 32.08 -7.26 0.59
N LEU A 147 30.83 -7.62 0.86
CA LEU A 147 29.68 -7.07 0.15
C LEU A 147 29.35 -5.65 0.61
N ASP A 148 29.02 -4.79 -0.33
CA ASP A 148 28.29 -3.54 -0.08
C ASP A 148 26.80 -3.79 -0.32
N ILE A 149 25.99 -3.66 0.73
CA ILE A 149 24.53 -3.81 0.67
C ILE A 149 23.87 -2.49 1.07
N GLU A 150 23.12 -1.91 0.16
CA GLU A 150 22.38 -0.68 0.37
C GLU A 150 20.88 -0.97 0.21
N LEU A 151 20.11 -0.67 1.24
CA LEU A 151 18.65 -0.82 1.19
C LEU A 151 17.99 0.54 1.23
N PHE A 152 17.28 0.90 0.16
CA PHE A 152 16.49 2.13 0.08
C PHE A 152 15.05 1.83 0.47
N ILE A 153 14.54 2.54 1.46
CA ILE A 153 13.16 2.39 1.95
C ILE A 153 12.51 3.73 2.26
N MET A 154 11.21 3.64 2.49
CA MET A 154 10.46 4.60 3.30
C MET A 154 10.12 3.90 4.61
N SER A 155 10.42 4.52 5.76
CA SER A 155 10.40 3.85 7.08
C SER A 155 9.04 3.34 7.54
N HIS A 156 7.95 3.88 6.98
CA HIS A 156 6.58 3.43 7.26
C HIS A 156 5.95 2.66 6.09
N CYS A 157 6.70 2.44 4.99
CA CYS A 157 6.21 1.66 3.87
C CYS A 157 6.04 0.19 4.27
N PRO A 158 4.82 -0.40 4.13
CA PRO A 158 4.60 -1.81 4.48
C PRO A 158 5.51 -2.79 3.75
N TYR A 159 5.86 -2.48 2.50
CA TYR A 159 6.79 -3.29 1.70
C TYR A 159 8.25 -3.06 2.08
N GLY A 160 8.60 -1.84 2.51
CA GLY A 160 9.92 -1.49 3.03
C GLY A 160 10.22 -2.24 4.32
N THR A 161 9.31 -2.17 5.30
CA THR A 161 9.43 -2.90 6.58
C THR A 161 9.44 -4.42 6.39
N GLN A 162 8.69 -4.96 5.41
CA GLN A 162 8.78 -6.37 5.05
C GLN A 162 10.20 -6.74 4.57
N MET A 163 10.78 -5.94 3.67
CA MET A 163 12.14 -6.18 3.18
C MET A 163 13.17 -6.07 4.29
N GLU A 164 13.07 -5.09 5.18
CA GLU A 164 13.95 -5.00 6.35
C GLU A 164 13.88 -6.25 7.22
N LYS A 165 12.67 -6.70 7.59
CA LYS A 165 12.48 -7.93 8.38
C LYS A 165 13.08 -9.17 7.73
N ALA A 166 13.09 -9.23 6.41
CA ALA A 166 13.72 -10.32 5.66
C ALA A 166 15.24 -10.19 5.55
N LEU A 167 15.76 -8.95 5.39
CA LEU A 167 17.18 -8.70 5.15
C LEU A 167 18.01 -8.64 6.44
N LEU A 168 17.48 -8.09 7.53
CA LEU A 168 18.24 -7.95 8.78
C LEU A 168 18.83 -9.28 9.30
N PRO A 169 18.12 -10.44 9.28
CA PRO A 169 18.72 -11.72 9.62
C PRO A 169 19.88 -12.14 8.71
N VAL A 170 19.88 -11.71 7.45
CA VAL A 170 20.97 -11.97 6.49
C VAL A 170 22.20 -11.16 6.86
N ILE A 171 22.01 -9.86 7.17
CA ILE A 171 23.10 -8.98 7.62
C ILE A 171 23.71 -9.51 8.92
N GLU A 172 22.88 -9.93 9.88
CA GLU A 172 23.33 -10.52 11.14
C GLU A 172 24.11 -11.83 10.91
N ALA A 173 23.62 -12.70 10.02
CA ALA A 173 24.30 -13.97 9.68
C ALA A 173 25.64 -13.75 8.99
N LEU A 174 25.74 -12.81 8.06
CA LEU A 174 26.97 -12.51 7.31
C LEU A 174 27.98 -11.69 8.13
N GLY A 175 27.54 -10.96 9.14
CA GLY A 175 28.37 -10.24 10.10
C GLY A 175 29.38 -9.30 9.43
N ASP A 176 30.67 -9.47 9.76
CA ASP A 176 31.74 -8.60 9.25
C ASP A 176 32.01 -8.75 7.74
N ASN A 177 31.40 -9.72 7.07
CA ASN A 177 31.54 -9.92 5.62
C ASN A 177 30.70 -8.95 4.79
N VAL A 178 29.86 -8.14 5.43
CA VAL A 178 29.03 -7.13 4.74
C VAL A 178 29.26 -5.73 5.30
N ASN A 179 29.10 -4.74 4.43
CA ASN A 179 28.97 -3.35 4.73
C ASN A 179 27.52 -2.94 4.42
N PHE A 180 26.68 -2.86 5.45
CA PHE A 180 25.27 -2.54 5.29
C PHE A 180 25.01 -1.05 5.51
N GLN A 181 24.23 -0.45 4.62
CA GLN A 181 23.74 0.91 4.73
C GLN A 181 22.23 0.96 4.49
N LEU A 182 21.52 1.51 5.45
CA LEU A 182 20.14 1.89 5.27
C LEU A 182 20.09 3.28 4.62
N LYS A 183 19.35 3.41 3.54
CA LYS A 183 19.13 4.67 2.83
C LYS A 183 17.62 4.90 2.63
N PHE A 184 17.27 6.12 2.26
CA PHE A 184 15.86 6.48 2.12
C PHE A 184 15.58 7.00 0.72
N ASN A 185 14.34 6.78 0.26
CA ASN A 185 13.84 7.40 -0.95
C ASN A 185 13.83 8.92 -0.81
N THR A 186 13.91 9.65 -1.94
CA THR A 186 13.95 11.11 -1.94
C THR A 186 12.63 11.78 -1.57
N TYR A 187 11.59 11.00 -1.27
CA TYR A 187 10.28 11.48 -0.87
C TYR A 187 9.65 10.52 0.13
N ALA A 188 8.66 11.00 0.88
CA ALA A 188 7.87 10.22 1.83
C ALA A 188 6.40 10.10 1.38
N MET A 189 5.74 9.00 1.72
CA MET A 189 4.34 8.73 1.39
C MET A 189 3.43 8.66 2.62
N HIS A 190 4.00 8.56 3.81
CA HIS A 190 3.27 8.38 5.08
C HIS A 190 3.41 9.59 5.99
N ASP A 191 3.40 10.80 5.37
CA ASP A 191 3.38 12.09 6.05
C ASP A 191 4.62 12.36 6.94
N LYS A 192 4.47 13.32 7.87
CA LYS A 192 5.57 13.78 8.75
C LYS A 192 6.15 12.68 9.64
N VAL A 193 5.33 11.73 10.06
CA VAL A 193 5.78 10.61 10.90
C VAL A 193 6.90 9.80 10.23
N GLU A 194 6.83 9.64 8.92
CA GLU A 194 7.86 8.94 8.14
C GLU A 194 9.13 9.77 8.02
N LEU A 195 9.02 11.09 7.76
CA LEU A 195 10.18 11.99 7.71
C LEU A 195 10.92 12.03 9.05
N ASP A 196 10.17 12.13 10.16
CA ASP A 196 10.76 12.18 11.50
C ASP A 196 11.48 10.88 11.84
N GLU A 197 10.91 9.73 11.47
CA GLU A 197 11.52 8.43 11.69
C GLU A 197 12.74 8.22 10.80
N GLN A 198 12.69 8.58 9.52
CA GLN A 198 13.85 8.51 8.62
C GLN A 198 15.03 9.36 9.11
N LEU A 199 14.75 10.56 9.64
CA LEU A 199 15.76 11.38 10.29
C LEU A 199 16.36 10.69 11.52
N ALA A 200 15.54 10.05 12.36
CA ALA A 200 16.01 9.33 13.54
C ALA A 200 16.89 8.14 13.14
N GLN A 201 16.45 7.31 12.18
CA GLN A 201 17.21 6.16 11.69
C GLN A 201 18.52 6.57 11.02
N TYR A 202 18.49 7.62 10.20
CA TYR A 202 19.71 8.22 9.64
C TYR A 202 20.70 8.63 10.74
N CYS A 203 20.22 9.32 11.78
CA CYS A 203 21.04 9.77 12.88
C CYS A 203 21.56 8.61 13.74
N ILE A 204 20.78 7.55 13.95
CA ILE A 204 21.26 6.35 14.64
C ILE A 204 22.42 5.72 13.84
N GLN A 205 22.25 5.55 12.54
CA GLN A 205 23.28 5.01 11.66
C GLN A 205 24.56 5.88 11.67
N LYS A 206 24.40 7.21 11.62
CA LYS A 206 25.49 8.17 11.58
C LYS A 206 26.27 8.25 12.90
N GLU A 207 25.57 8.26 14.03
CA GLU A 207 26.18 8.45 15.35
C GLU A 207 26.74 7.15 15.94
N ASP A 208 26.05 6.03 15.77
CA ASP A 208 26.47 4.69 16.20
C ASP A 208 25.81 3.60 15.34
N ASN A 209 26.48 3.25 14.25
CA ASN A 209 25.95 2.24 13.31
C ASN A 209 25.72 0.86 13.97
N SER A 210 26.42 0.54 15.06
CA SER A 210 26.21 -0.73 15.78
C SER A 210 24.83 -0.83 16.44
N LYS A 211 24.15 0.29 16.62
CA LYS A 211 22.80 0.38 17.19
C LYS A 211 21.69 0.28 16.14
N LEU A 212 22.02 0.43 14.85
CA LEU A 212 21.01 0.49 13.79
C LEU A 212 20.20 -0.80 13.72
N ILE A 213 20.85 -1.95 13.56
CA ILE A 213 20.17 -3.25 13.41
C ILE A 213 19.29 -3.59 14.63
N PRO A 214 19.80 -3.51 15.89
CA PRO A 214 18.96 -3.70 17.07
C PRO A 214 17.75 -2.74 17.11
N TYR A 215 17.95 -1.48 16.74
CA TYR A 215 16.86 -0.50 16.67
C TYR A 215 15.80 -0.91 15.62
N LEU A 216 16.22 -1.23 14.40
CA LEU A 216 15.31 -1.64 13.31
C LEU A 216 14.54 -2.90 13.67
N ASN A 217 15.17 -3.88 14.31
CA ASN A 217 14.50 -5.10 14.80
C ASN A 217 13.40 -4.78 15.81
N CYS A 218 13.58 -3.77 16.67
CA CYS A 218 12.54 -3.29 17.58
C CYS A 218 11.46 -2.50 16.83
N PHE A 219 11.88 -1.55 15.99
CA PHE A 219 10.97 -0.64 15.28
C PHE A 219 10.05 -1.40 14.33
N ASN A 220 10.57 -2.36 13.58
CA ASN A 220 9.76 -3.18 12.67
C ASN A 220 8.70 -4.04 13.39
N LYS A 221 8.89 -4.33 14.69
CA LYS A 221 7.87 -5.03 15.49
C LYS A 221 6.78 -4.13 16.02
N SER A 222 7.11 -2.91 16.41
CA SER A 222 6.20 -2.05 17.17
C SER A 222 5.77 -0.77 16.46
N GLY A 223 6.60 -0.21 15.59
CA GLY A 223 6.44 1.14 15.05
C GLY A 223 6.70 2.25 16.07
N GLU A 224 7.25 1.91 17.26
CA GLU A 224 7.35 2.80 18.42
C GLU A 224 8.79 3.30 18.64
N SER A 225 9.20 4.33 17.90
CA SER A 225 10.56 4.91 17.92
C SER A 225 11.09 5.20 19.33
N ALA A 226 10.29 5.88 20.17
CA ALA A 226 10.70 6.27 21.51
C ALA A 226 10.99 5.07 22.43
N THR A 227 10.22 4.00 22.28
CA THR A 227 10.41 2.73 23.00
C THR A 227 11.69 2.06 22.53
N CYS A 228 11.91 1.99 21.22
CA CYS A 228 13.05 1.32 20.63
C CYS A 228 14.39 2.04 20.90
N LEU A 229 14.39 3.37 20.98
CA LEU A 229 15.54 4.12 21.44
C LEU A 229 15.93 3.73 22.89
N ALA A 230 14.92 3.63 23.78
CA ALA A 230 15.17 3.28 25.18
C ALA A 230 15.64 1.84 25.36
N GLU A 231 15.01 0.87 24.69
CA GLU A 231 15.34 -0.56 24.79
C GLU A 231 16.76 -0.85 24.27
N ASN A 232 17.22 -0.11 23.27
CA ASN A 232 18.56 -0.27 22.69
C ASN A 232 19.63 0.64 23.33
N ASN A 233 19.30 1.33 24.42
CA ASN A 233 20.21 2.25 25.09
C ASN A 233 20.83 3.30 24.15
N ILE A 234 19.99 3.90 23.30
CA ILE A 234 20.37 4.98 22.39
C ILE A 234 20.11 6.31 23.09
N ASP A 235 21.12 7.19 23.14
CA ASP A 235 20.98 8.50 23.77
C ASP A 235 20.05 9.42 22.97
N LYS A 236 18.84 9.63 23.50
CA LYS A 236 17.82 10.48 22.88
C LYS A 236 18.29 11.91 22.61
N ASN A 237 19.17 12.46 23.48
CA ASN A 237 19.66 13.83 23.29
C ASN A 237 20.68 13.89 22.16
N GLN A 238 21.54 12.87 22.03
CA GLN A 238 22.47 12.76 20.92
C GLN A 238 21.69 12.68 19.60
N ILE A 239 20.68 11.79 19.50
CA ILE A 239 19.86 11.66 18.31
C ILE A 239 19.09 12.95 18.02
N ALA A 240 18.46 13.59 19.01
CA ALA A 240 17.74 14.85 18.81
C ALA A 240 18.65 15.97 18.29
N ASN A 241 19.89 16.06 18.77
CA ASN A 241 20.86 17.03 18.27
C ASN A 241 21.28 16.74 16.83
N CYS A 242 21.53 15.48 16.49
CA CYS A 242 21.81 15.07 15.11
C CYS A 242 20.61 15.35 14.19
N VAL A 243 19.40 14.97 14.57
CA VAL A 243 18.17 15.22 13.83
C VAL A 243 18.02 16.71 13.54
N LYS A 244 18.17 17.55 14.57
CA LYS A 244 18.11 19.00 14.40
C LYS A 244 19.14 19.52 13.42
N ALA A 245 20.38 19.10 13.54
CA ALA A 245 21.48 19.55 12.67
C ALA A 245 21.25 19.09 11.21
N THR A 246 20.79 17.87 11.03
CA THR A 246 20.47 17.28 9.71
C THR A 246 19.27 17.98 9.09
N ASP A 247 18.21 18.23 9.86
CA ASP A 247 17.03 18.95 9.38
C ASP A 247 17.37 20.40 8.99
N ASP A 248 18.21 21.09 9.80
CA ASP A 248 18.70 22.43 9.48
C ASP A 248 19.55 22.45 8.18
N GLU A 249 20.34 21.39 7.92
CA GLU A 249 21.18 21.25 6.73
C GLU A 249 20.35 20.98 5.46
N TYR A 250 19.45 19.99 5.51
CA TYR A 250 18.67 19.52 4.36
C TYR A 250 17.31 20.19 4.22
N LYS A 251 16.90 21.06 5.16
CA LYS A 251 15.66 21.83 5.14
C LYS A 251 14.39 20.96 5.07
N ILE A 252 14.39 19.80 5.70
CA ILE A 252 13.31 18.81 5.59
C ILE A 252 12.00 19.37 6.19
N SER A 253 12.05 19.89 7.42
CA SER A 253 10.88 20.49 8.08
C SER A 253 10.41 21.78 7.39
N GLU A 254 11.34 22.58 6.84
CA GLU A 254 11.00 23.77 6.05
C GLU A 254 10.27 23.39 4.77
N SER A 255 10.79 22.41 4.03
CA SER A 255 10.16 21.88 2.82
C SER A 255 8.83 21.19 3.12
N TYR A 256 8.72 20.49 4.26
CA TYR A 256 7.44 19.89 4.67
C TYR A 256 6.35 20.95 4.90
N ALA A 257 6.70 22.11 5.46
CA ALA A 257 5.78 23.22 5.70
C ALA A 257 5.33 23.93 4.41
N ASP A 258 6.06 23.79 3.31
CA ASP A 258 5.77 24.40 2.01
C ASP A 258 5.45 23.34 0.95
N GLN A 259 4.18 23.02 0.76
CA GLN A 259 3.71 22.04 -0.21
C GLN A 259 4.12 22.34 -1.66
N SER A 260 4.53 23.57 -1.98
CA SER A 260 5.03 23.89 -3.31
C SER A 260 6.37 23.22 -3.63
N THR A 261 7.11 22.76 -2.60
CA THR A 261 8.37 22.02 -2.73
C THR A 261 8.17 20.51 -2.84
N TRP A 262 6.96 20.01 -2.61
CA TRP A 262 6.67 18.59 -2.60
C TRP A 262 6.74 17.98 -3.99
N LEU A 263 7.22 16.76 -4.09
CA LEU A 263 7.26 16.01 -5.34
C LEU A 263 5.83 15.88 -5.89
N SER A 264 5.63 16.40 -7.11
CA SER A 264 4.31 16.45 -7.77
C SER A 264 3.21 17.14 -6.93
N GLY A 265 3.59 18.01 -5.97
CA GLY A 265 2.67 18.69 -5.07
C GLY A 265 1.97 17.76 -4.06
N THR A 266 2.40 16.50 -3.95
CA THR A 266 1.72 15.47 -3.15
C THR A 266 2.64 14.86 -2.08
N TYR A 267 3.91 14.67 -2.38
CA TYR A 267 4.82 13.92 -1.51
C TYR A 267 5.94 14.81 -0.98
N PRO A 268 6.06 14.96 0.36
CA PRO A 268 7.15 15.72 0.94
C PRO A 268 8.51 15.10 0.60
N ILE A 269 9.51 15.94 0.36
CA ILE A 269 10.84 15.49 -0.06
C ILE A 269 11.72 15.11 1.13
N PHE A 270 12.64 14.15 0.88
CA PHE A 270 13.68 13.71 1.81
C PHE A 270 15.02 13.61 1.08
N PRO A 271 15.80 14.69 0.96
CA PRO A 271 16.88 14.80 -0.02
C PRO A 271 18.24 14.23 0.44
N ILE A 272 18.35 13.62 1.63
CA ILE A 272 19.65 13.20 2.23
C ILE A 272 20.44 12.27 1.30
N TYR A 273 19.78 11.35 0.59
CA TYR A 273 20.39 10.40 -0.34
C TYR A 273 20.00 10.66 -1.80
N GLN A 274 19.78 11.93 -2.18
CA GLN A 274 19.34 12.26 -3.54
C GLN A 274 20.31 11.75 -4.60
N ASP A 275 21.61 11.98 -4.45
CA ASP A 275 22.63 11.57 -5.43
C ASP A 275 22.67 10.05 -5.60
N ASP A 276 22.48 9.29 -4.50
CA ASP A 276 22.44 7.82 -4.53
C ASP A 276 21.14 7.32 -5.18
N ASN A 277 20.01 7.96 -4.90
CA ASN A 277 18.74 7.64 -5.57
C ASN A 277 18.83 7.88 -7.09
N GLU A 278 19.41 8.98 -7.50
CA GLU A 278 19.65 9.30 -8.92
C GLU A 278 20.64 8.32 -9.55
N LYS A 279 21.75 8.02 -8.89
CA LYS A 279 22.79 7.09 -9.35
C LYS A 279 22.23 5.72 -9.68
N TYR A 280 21.37 5.20 -8.81
CA TYR A 280 20.80 3.87 -8.98
C TYR A 280 19.41 3.87 -9.65
N GLY A 281 18.82 5.03 -9.94
CA GLY A 281 17.48 5.14 -10.50
C GLY A 281 16.40 4.61 -9.55
N VAL A 282 16.55 4.88 -8.23
CA VAL A 282 15.60 4.44 -7.20
C VAL A 282 14.26 5.10 -7.40
N GLN A 283 13.21 4.31 -7.62
CA GLN A 283 11.86 4.82 -7.90
C GLN A 283 10.87 4.56 -6.75
N GLY A 284 11.19 3.63 -5.84
CA GLY A 284 10.26 3.23 -4.78
C GLY A 284 10.89 2.44 -3.64
N SER A 285 10.07 2.16 -2.65
CA SER A 285 10.43 1.41 -1.44
C SER A 285 9.79 0.00 -1.49
N PRO A 286 10.56 -1.08 -1.26
CA PRO A 286 12.01 -1.12 -1.11
C PRO A 286 12.77 -1.19 -2.44
N THR A 287 14.00 -0.68 -2.48
CA THR A 287 14.99 -0.96 -3.54
C THR A 287 16.26 -1.49 -2.89
N LEU A 288 16.74 -2.64 -3.36
CA LEU A 288 17.93 -3.32 -2.84
C LEU A 288 19.07 -3.21 -3.85
N ILE A 289 20.24 -2.74 -3.37
CA ILE A 289 21.47 -2.66 -4.13
C ILE A 289 22.50 -3.59 -3.48
N ILE A 290 23.15 -4.44 -4.25
CA ILE A 290 24.28 -5.24 -3.80
C ILE A 290 25.47 -5.01 -4.73
N ASN A 291 26.62 -4.64 -4.18
CA ASN A 291 27.85 -4.34 -4.93
C ASN A 291 27.63 -3.30 -6.05
N GLY A 292 26.73 -2.35 -5.85
CA GLY A 292 26.41 -1.32 -6.81
C GLY A 292 25.39 -1.71 -7.90
N GLU A 293 24.83 -2.92 -7.84
CA GLU A 293 23.81 -3.41 -8.76
C GLU A 293 22.42 -3.44 -8.09
N MET A 294 21.40 -2.93 -8.76
CA MET A 294 20.02 -3.10 -8.33
C MET A 294 19.60 -4.55 -8.55
N VAL A 295 19.07 -5.17 -7.50
CA VAL A 295 18.72 -6.60 -7.51
C VAL A 295 17.30 -6.83 -7.00
N THR A 296 16.72 -7.94 -7.43
CA THR A 296 15.40 -8.41 -6.97
C THR A 296 15.50 -9.84 -6.47
N ALA A 297 14.79 -10.15 -5.40
CA ALA A 297 14.64 -11.49 -4.85
C ALA A 297 13.30 -11.63 -4.13
N ASN A 298 12.93 -12.86 -3.83
CA ASN A 298 11.86 -13.12 -2.87
C ASN A 298 12.20 -12.47 -1.52
N ARG A 299 11.19 -11.93 -0.86
CA ARG A 299 11.37 -11.24 0.43
C ARG A 299 11.31 -12.22 1.59
N ASP A 300 12.11 -13.28 1.52
CA ASP A 300 12.40 -14.19 2.62
C ASP A 300 13.91 -14.23 2.85
N SER A 301 14.32 -14.47 4.09
CA SER A 301 15.72 -14.35 4.48
C SER A 301 16.63 -15.37 3.79
N GLN A 302 16.11 -16.56 3.45
CA GLN A 302 16.92 -17.58 2.78
C GLN A 302 17.23 -17.20 1.33
N SER A 303 16.25 -16.71 0.59
CA SER A 303 16.43 -16.24 -0.79
C SER A 303 17.37 -15.03 -0.84
N LEU A 304 17.22 -14.08 0.10
CA LEU A 304 18.10 -12.92 0.21
C LEU A 304 19.53 -13.30 0.59
N LEU A 305 19.72 -14.31 1.45
CA LEU A 305 21.06 -14.84 1.77
C LEU A 305 21.73 -15.45 0.53
N GLN A 306 21.00 -16.26 -0.23
CA GLN A 306 21.50 -16.87 -1.46
C GLN A 306 21.90 -15.82 -2.48
N LEU A 307 21.06 -14.80 -2.67
CA LEU A 307 21.36 -13.67 -3.56
C LEU A 307 22.61 -12.91 -3.10
N ALA A 308 22.69 -12.52 -1.83
CA ALA A 308 23.85 -11.83 -1.28
C ALA A 308 25.12 -12.69 -1.45
N CYS A 309 25.04 -13.97 -1.15
CA CYS A 309 26.16 -14.90 -1.29
C CYS A 309 26.64 -15.07 -2.73
N SER A 310 25.78 -14.88 -3.71
CA SER A 310 26.19 -14.86 -5.11
C SER A 310 27.14 -13.69 -5.42
N GLY A 311 27.12 -12.60 -4.65
CA GLY A 311 27.97 -11.42 -4.84
C GLY A 311 29.41 -11.55 -4.30
N PHE A 312 29.77 -12.62 -3.59
CA PHE A 312 31.14 -12.80 -3.11
C PHE A 312 32.07 -13.37 -4.17
N THR A 313 33.32 -12.88 -4.18
CA THR A 313 34.41 -13.50 -4.93
C THR A 313 34.69 -14.91 -4.40
N ASN A 314 34.77 -15.05 -3.07
CA ASN A 314 34.87 -16.32 -2.36
C ASN A 314 33.81 -16.32 -1.26
N GLN A 315 32.84 -17.22 -1.38
CA GLN A 315 31.76 -17.29 -0.40
C GLN A 315 32.27 -17.68 0.99
N PRO A 316 31.98 -16.88 2.02
CA PRO A 316 32.30 -17.23 3.40
C PRO A 316 31.44 -18.38 3.91
N THR A 317 31.83 -18.99 5.03
CA THR A 317 31.11 -20.13 5.63
C THR A 317 29.71 -19.76 6.08
N GLU A 318 29.45 -18.51 6.38
CA GLU A 318 28.20 -17.91 6.77
C GLU A 318 27.12 -18.05 5.67
N CYS A 319 27.53 -18.18 4.42
CA CYS A 319 26.64 -18.47 3.29
C CYS A 319 25.96 -19.86 3.38
N GLN A 320 26.41 -20.73 4.26
CA GLN A 320 25.78 -22.02 4.53
C GLN A 320 24.72 -21.96 5.63
N SER A 321 24.48 -20.79 6.20
CA SER A 321 23.43 -20.57 7.21
C SER A 321 22.05 -20.92 6.66
N GLN A 322 21.21 -21.48 7.53
CA GLN A 322 19.82 -21.78 7.20
C GLN A 322 18.94 -20.70 7.84
N LEU A 323 18.33 -19.89 7.01
CA LEU A 323 17.41 -18.83 7.43
C LEU A 323 15.97 -19.20 7.08
N SER A 324 15.02 -18.32 7.45
CA SER A 324 13.60 -18.52 7.15
C SER A 324 13.37 -18.45 5.63
N THR A 325 12.58 -19.40 5.12
CA THR A 325 12.04 -19.39 3.75
C THR A 325 10.63 -18.79 3.70
N VAL A 326 10.12 -18.31 4.84
CA VAL A 326 8.82 -17.68 4.94
C VAL A 326 9.01 -16.17 4.91
N SER A 327 8.34 -15.51 3.97
CA SER A 327 8.33 -14.04 3.90
C SER A 327 7.66 -13.45 5.13
N PRO A 328 8.27 -12.43 5.78
CA PRO A 328 7.63 -11.71 6.88
C PRO A 328 6.34 -11.00 6.45
N GLY A 329 5.48 -10.71 7.41
CA GLY A 329 4.28 -9.91 7.18
C GLY A 329 4.60 -8.47 6.73
N TYR A 330 3.63 -7.83 6.08
CA TYR A 330 3.73 -6.42 5.69
C TYR A 330 3.56 -5.49 6.89
N GLY A 331 4.20 -4.32 6.85
CA GLY A 331 4.07 -3.32 7.92
C GLY A 331 4.72 -3.74 9.23
N PHE A 332 4.32 -3.11 10.32
CA PHE A 332 4.80 -3.43 11.67
C PHE A 332 4.16 -4.72 12.21
N GLY A 333 4.86 -5.39 13.09
CA GLY A 333 4.47 -6.69 13.66
C GLY A 333 5.35 -7.84 13.20
N GLU A 334 4.94 -9.07 13.55
CA GLU A 334 5.65 -10.30 13.16
C GLU A 334 5.39 -10.70 11.70
#